data_4b6a1106d447c2341f0194e2b238c562
#
_entry.id   4b6a1106d447c2341f0194e2b238c562
#
_cell.length_a   1.000
_cell.length_b   1.000
_cell.length_c   1.000
_cell.angle_alpha   90.00
_cell.angle_beta   90.00
_cell.angle_gamma   90.00
#
_symmetry.space_group_name_H-M   'P 1'
#
loop_
_entity.id
_entity.type
_entity.pdbx_description
1 polymer ?
#
loop_
_entity_poly.entity_id
_entity_poly.type
_entity_poly.pdbx_seq_one_letter_code
_entity_poly.pdbx_strand_id
1 'polypeptide(L)'
;VLIRGYPWLVFLFKKEKAMAKIIMRTGEALVEGDKDYLCAEPEIVIGELDGPVGQALATLVGDQVKGHTRVFALLNSDVQVKPATLMVSKVTVKDPRYTGILMGTVQAGIAHGVLDAVRAGDIPKKKANDLGIIYSVWLDPVILTVPVGEVDHAALFQINREATLKVIRKAMNNEPDIDWLLENQDKVTHYFHQLGLDGQL
;
A
#
# COMPACT_ATOMS: atom_id res chain seq x y z
N VAL A 1 51.01 40.02 20.23
CA VAL A 1 49.68 40.36 19.68
C VAL A 1 48.80 39.14 19.84
N LEU A 2 47.91 39.17 20.88
CA LEU A 2 46.96 38.10 21.15
C LEU A 2 45.80 38.24 20.17
N ILE A 3 45.64 37.23 19.26
CA ILE A 3 44.45 37.11 18.44
C ILE A 3 43.38 36.41 19.31
N ARG A 4 42.39 37.19 19.74
CA ARG A 4 41.19 36.68 20.42
C ARG A 4 40.41 35.78 19.43
N GLY A 5 40.42 34.45 19.66
CA GLY A 5 39.58 33.51 18.99
C GLY A 5 38.10 33.76 19.31
N TYR A 6 37.24 33.73 18.31
CA TYR A 6 35.79 33.80 18.44
C TYR A 6 35.26 32.46 18.98
N PRO A 7 34.61 32.39 20.16
CA PRO A 7 34.25 31.11 20.80
C PRO A 7 32.91 30.51 20.34
N TRP A 8 32.34 30.91 19.23
CA TRP A 8 31.01 30.50 18.86
C TRP A 8 30.86 29.91 17.45
N LEU A 9 31.92 29.30 16.95
CA LEU A 9 31.86 28.50 15.73
C LEU A 9 32.07 27.01 16.03
N VAL A 10 31.51 26.51 17.14
CA VAL A 10 31.23 25.09 17.27
C VAL A 10 29.85 24.88 16.67
N PHE A 11 29.76 24.86 15.34
CA PHE A 11 28.66 24.18 14.66
C PHE A 11 28.75 22.72 15.07
N LEU A 12 27.99 22.36 16.08
CA LEU A 12 27.58 20.99 16.35
C LEU A 12 26.82 20.47 15.11
N PHE A 13 27.57 19.96 14.12
CA PHE A 13 27.01 19.03 13.17
C PHE A 13 26.58 17.82 14.00
N LYS A 14 25.35 17.86 14.53
CA LYS A 14 24.65 16.67 14.92
C LYS A 14 24.62 15.82 13.65
N LYS A 15 25.54 14.84 13.56
CA LYS A 15 25.50 13.81 12.53
C LYS A 15 24.15 13.15 12.69
N GLU A 16 23.15 13.58 11.90
CA GLU A 16 21.86 12.88 11.87
C GLU A 16 22.21 11.42 11.53
N LYS A 17 21.88 10.52 12.44
CA LYS A 17 22.10 9.09 12.24
C LYS A 17 21.34 8.73 10.97
N ALA A 18 22.06 8.41 9.90
CA ALA A 18 21.43 8.04 8.64
C ALA A 18 20.45 6.89 8.95
N MET A 19 19.19 7.06 8.58
CA MET A 19 18.20 5.99 8.75
C MET A 19 18.62 4.80 7.90
N ALA A 20 18.46 3.59 8.46
CA ALA A 20 18.79 2.36 7.75
C ALA A 20 17.98 2.30 6.42
N LYS A 21 18.62 1.81 5.36
CA LYS A 21 17.96 1.58 4.07
C LYS A 21 16.89 0.51 4.20
N ILE A 22 15.73 0.78 3.61
CA ILE A 22 14.65 -0.19 3.43
C ILE A 22 14.81 -0.75 2.01
N ILE A 23 15.53 -1.85 1.88
CA ILE A 23 15.81 -2.45 0.57
C ILE A 23 14.51 -2.94 -0.07
N MET A 24 13.79 -3.82 0.63
CA MET A 24 12.50 -4.37 0.22
C MET A 24 11.80 -4.97 1.43
N ARG A 25 10.51 -4.69 1.58
CA ARG A 25 9.62 -5.32 2.54
C ARG A 25 8.30 -5.64 1.86
N THR A 26 7.62 -6.65 2.36
CA THR A 26 6.32 -7.09 1.83
C THR A 26 5.31 -7.13 2.95
N GLY A 27 4.05 -7.04 2.59
CA GLY A 27 2.94 -7.19 3.53
C GLY A 27 1.66 -7.47 2.78
N GLU A 28 0.74 -8.13 3.47
CA GLU A 28 -0.63 -8.36 3.04
C GLU A 28 -1.59 -7.99 4.17
N ALA A 29 -2.81 -7.63 3.82
CA ALA A 29 -3.87 -7.36 4.77
C ALA A 29 -5.23 -7.72 4.17
N LEU A 30 -6.19 -7.98 5.06
CA LEU A 30 -7.59 -8.13 4.71
C LEU A 30 -8.39 -7.19 5.61
N VAL A 31 -9.31 -6.44 5.01
CA VAL A 31 -10.33 -5.65 5.69
C VAL A 31 -11.66 -5.89 4.97
N GLU A 32 -12.66 -6.30 5.73
CA GLU A 32 -13.98 -6.65 5.23
C GLU A 32 -15.05 -5.77 5.87
N GLY A 33 -16.11 -5.50 5.14
CA GLY A 33 -17.32 -4.83 5.61
C GLY A 33 -18.51 -5.77 5.70
N ASP A 34 -19.69 -5.17 5.73
CA ASP A 34 -20.97 -5.87 5.89
C ASP A 34 -21.61 -6.33 4.56
N LYS A 35 -20.96 -6.08 3.42
CA LYS A 35 -21.42 -6.48 2.09
C LYS A 35 -20.29 -7.15 1.33
N ASP A 36 -20.60 -8.14 0.50
CA ASP A 36 -19.63 -8.98 -0.21
C ASP A 36 -18.59 -8.15 -1.01
N TYR A 37 -19.01 -7.04 -1.62
CA TYR A 37 -18.10 -6.17 -2.37
C TYR A 37 -17.28 -5.22 -1.49
N LEU A 38 -17.60 -5.11 -0.20
CA LEU A 38 -16.86 -4.31 0.77
C LEU A 38 -15.71 -5.15 1.36
N CYS A 39 -14.75 -5.45 0.52
CA CYS A 39 -13.55 -6.22 0.86
C CYS A 39 -12.33 -5.58 0.19
N ALA A 40 -11.25 -5.45 0.92
CA ALA A 40 -9.95 -5.02 0.42
C ALA A 40 -8.86 -5.96 0.91
N GLU A 41 -8.17 -6.59 -0.03
CA GLU A 41 -7.08 -7.54 0.19
C GLU A 41 -5.81 -7.06 -0.55
N PRO A 42 -5.14 -6.02 -0.04
CA PRO A 42 -3.91 -5.55 -0.62
C PRO A 42 -2.72 -6.44 -0.29
N GLU A 43 -1.84 -6.57 -1.29
CA GLU A 43 -0.47 -7.01 -1.11
C GLU A 43 0.46 -5.88 -1.56
N ILE A 44 1.51 -5.62 -0.80
CA ILE A 44 2.46 -4.58 -1.16
C ILE A 44 3.91 -5.05 -1.16
N VAL A 45 4.70 -4.35 -1.98
CA VAL A 45 6.16 -4.33 -1.88
C VAL A 45 6.57 -2.88 -1.67
N ILE A 46 7.32 -2.58 -0.61
CA ILE A 46 7.83 -1.24 -0.31
C ILE A 46 9.35 -1.26 -0.15
N GLY A 47 10.03 -0.25 -0.68
CA GLY A 47 11.48 -0.10 -0.56
C GLY A 47 12.02 1.16 -1.24
N GLU A 48 13.34 1.35 -1.14
CA GLU A 48 14.03 2.51 -1.69
C GLU A 48 13.91 2.57 -3.23
N LEU A 49 13.71 3.79 -3.76
CA LEU A 49 13.64 4.04 -5.20
C LEU A 49 15.01 3.86 -5.90
N ASP A 50 16.11 3.96 -5.18
CA ASP A 50 17.47 3.65 -5.67
C ASP A 50 17.84 2.17 -5.56
N GLY A 51 16.86 1.30 -5.26
CA GLY A 51 16.99 -0.13 -5.07
C GLY A 51 16.11 -0.97 -6.00
N PRO A 52 15.93 -2.27 -5.68
CA PRO A 52 15.17 -3.20 -6.52
C PRO A 52 13.70 -2.79 -6.70
N VAL A 53 13.09 -2.15 -5.69
CA VAL A 53 11.71 -1.67 -5.77
C VAL A 53 11.56 -0.54 -6.78
N GLY A 54 12.50 0.41 -6.81
CA GLY A 54 12.51 1.49 -7.81
C GLY A 54 12.71 0.97 -9.23
N GLN A 55 13.57 -0.03 -9.43
CA GLN A 55 13.75 -0.68 -10.73
C GLN A 55 12.47 -1.38 -11.20
N ALA A 56 11.81 -2.13 -10.29
CA ALA A 56 10.54 -2.78 -10.58
C ALA A 56 9.43 -1.76 -10.91
N LEU A 57 9.34 -0.67 -10.16
CA LEU A 57 8.41 0.44 -10.42
C LEU A 57 8.59 1.01 -11.83
N ALA A 58 9.85 1.35 -12.21
CA ALA A 58 10.16 1.90 -13.52
C ALA A 58 9.80 0.92 -14.65
N THR A 59 10.08 -0.38 -14.47
CA THR A 59 9.71 -1.43 -15.42
C THR A 59 8.21 -1.56 -15.57
N LEU A 60 7.48 -1.65 -14.44
CA LEU A 60 6.03 -1.85 -14.42
C LEU A 60 5.26 -0.69 -15.06
N VAL A 61 5.73 0.55 -14.92
CA VAL A 61 5.11 1.72 -15.57
C VAL A 61 5.22 1.64 -17.09
N GLY A 62 6.34 1.15 -17.60
CA GLY A 62 6.57 1.01 -19.04
C GLY A 62 5.92 -0.23 -19.67
N ASP A 63 5.74 -1.28 -18.89
CA ASP A 63 5.24 -2.58 -19.37
C ASP A 63 3.73 -2.71 -19.14
N GLN A 64 2.93 -2.18 -20.06
CA GLN A 64 1.47 -2.20 -19.96
C GLN A 64 0.91 -3.56 -20.40
N VAL A 65 0.18 -4.23 -19.49
CA VAL A 65 -0.51 -5.50 -19.76
C VAL A 65 -2.00 -5.25 -19.92
N LYS A 66 -2.59 -5.74 -21.02
CA LYS A 66 -4.01 -5.58 -21.31
C LYS A 66 -4.87 -6.13 -20.16
N GLY A 67 -5.74 -5.30 -19.63
CA GLY A 67 -6.66 -5.65 -18.52
C GLY A 67 -6.05 -5.60 -17.12
N HIS A 68 -4.73 -5.36 -17.00
CA HIS A 68 -4.06 -5.16 -15.70
C HIS A 68 -3.46 -3.77 -15.66
N THR A 69 -4.33 -2.79 -15.47
CA THR A 69 -3.97 -1.37 -15.46
C THR A 69 -2.97 -1.09 -14.33
N ARG A 70 -1.95 -0.33 -14.67
CA ARG A 70 -0.89 0.11 -13.75
C ARG A 70 -0.87 1.63 -13.73
N VAL A 71 -1.24 2.21 -12.60
CA VAL A 71 -1.34 3.67 -12.42
C VAL A 71 -0.82 4.07 -11.06
N PHE A 72 -0.26 5.25 -10.96
CA PHE A 72 0.08 5.82 -9.67
C PHE A 72 -1.16 6.27 -8.91
N ALA A 73 -1.17 6.04 -7.60
CA ALA A 73 -2.22 6.55 -6.73
C ALA A 73 -2.13 8.07 -6.61
N LEU A 74 -3.27 8.74 -6.80
CA LEU A 74 -3.41 10.18 -6.82
C LEU A 74 -4.44 10.62 -5.76
N LEU A 75 -4.24 11.79 -5.15
CA LEU A 75 -5.25 12.45 -4.31
C LEU A 75 -6.33 13.11 -5.15
N ASN A 76 -5.93 13.66 -6.30
CA ASN A 76 -6.80 14.19 -7.35
C ASN A 76 -6.13 13.96 -8.71
N SER A 77 -6.62 14.61 -9.76
CA SER A 77 -6.17 14.36 -11.13
C SER A 77 -4.68 14.62 -11.41
N ASP A 78 -3.99 15.40 -10.58
CA ASP A 78 -2.61 15.85 -10.80
C ASP A 78 -1.71 15.82 -9.53
N VAL A 79 -2.24 15.33 -8.41
CA VAL A 79 -1.51 15.27 -7.13
C VAL A 79 -1.20 13.84 -6.72
N GLN A 80 -0.01 13.39 -7.07
CA GLN A 80 0.51 12.07 -6.70
C GLN A 80 0.85 12.00 -5.21
N VAL A 81 0.50 10.88 -4.56
CA VAL A 81 0.89 10.63 -3.16
C VAL A 81 2.37 10.31 -3.00
N LYS A 82 2.88 10.51 -1.80
CA LYS A 82 4.23 10.12 -1.39
C LYS A 82 4.18 9.22 -0.14
N PRO A 83 4.88 8.06 -0.17
CA PRO A 83 5.69 7.50 -1.26
C PRO A 83 4.93 7.29 -2.57
N ALA A 84 5.68 7.31 -3.70
CA ALA A 84 5.12 6.98 -5.01
C ALA A 84 4.53 5.56 -4.96
N THR A 85 3.22 5.43 -5.14
CA THR A 85 2.48 4.17 -4.98
C THR A 85 1.90 3.77 -6.33
N LEU A 86 2.43 2.69 -6.91
CA LEU A 86 1.96 2.13 -8.16
C LEU A 86 0.93 1.05 -7.90
N MET A 87 -0.31 1.29 -8.26
CA MET A 87 -1.39 0.32 -8.19
C MET A 87 -1.31 -0.65 -9.37
N VAL A 88 -1.47 -1.95 -9.08
CA VAL A 88 -1.57 -3.03 -10.08
C VAL A 88 -2.83 -3.83 -9.76
N SER A 89 -3.78 -3.92 -10.70
CA SER A 89 -5.00 -4.70 -10.49
C SER A 89 -4.70 -6.21 -10.55
N LYS A 90 -5.11 -6.95 -9.50
CA LYS A 90 -5.09 -8.43 -9.48
C LYS A 90 -6.16 -9.02 -10.39
N VAL A 91 -7.26 -8.29 -10.61
CA VAL A 91 -8.38 -8.72 -11.46
C VAL A 91 -8.21 -8.15 -12.86
N THR A 92 -8.49 -8.97 -13.88
CA THR A 92 -8.50 -8.50 -15.27
C THR A 92 -9.65 -7.51 -15.49
N VAL A 93 -9.32 -6.24 -15.68
CA VAL A 93 -10.28 -5.15 -15.88
C VAL A 93 -10.82 -5.21 -17.32
N LYS A 94 -12.13 -5.41 -17.47
CA LYS A 94 -12.84 -5.50 -18.77
C LYS A 94 -14.04 -4.57 -18.86
N ASP A 95 -14.54 -4.11 -17.72
CA ASP A 95 -15.76 -3.32 -17.61
C ASP A 95 -15.44 -1.85 -17.29
N PRO A 96 -16.02 -0.86 -18.03
CA PRO A 96 -15.78 0.56 -17.77
C PRO A 96 -16.24 1.03 -16.38
N ARG A 97 -17.34 0.45 -15.85
CA ARG A 97 -17.84 0.80 -14.51
C ARG A 97 -16.87 0.30 -13.44
N TYR A 98 -16.38 -0.93 -13.59
CA TYR A 98 -15.34 -1.47 -12.70
C TYR A 98 -14.10 -0.57 -12.70
N THR A 99 -13.67 -0.15 -13.90
CA THR A 99 -12.55 0.79 -14.05
C THR A 99 -12.82 2.09 -13.29
N GLY A 100 -14.01 2.68 -13.44
CA GLY A 100 -14.40 3.91 -12.77
C GLY A 100 -14.38 3.80 -11.24
N ILE A 101 -14.84 2.68 -10.68
CA ILE A 101 -14.84 2.43 -9.24
C ILE A 101 -13.39 2.21 -8.73
N LEU A 102 -12.61 1.41 -9.45
CA LEU A 102 -11.22 1.11 -9.11
C LEU A 102 -10.34 2.38 -9.14
N MET A 103 -10.43 3.15 -10.24
CA MET A 103 -9.61 4.36 -10.42
C MET A 103 -10.16 5.59 -9.69
N GLY A 104 -11.39 5.53 -9.20
CA GLY A 104 -12.02 6.58 -8.40
C GLY A 104 -11.93 6.25 -6.91
N THR A 105 -12.97 5.57 -6.40
CA THR A 105 -13.17 5.36 -4.96
C THR A 105 -12.05 4.54 -4.32
N VAL A 106 -11.66 3.41 -4.94
CA VAL A 106 -10.62 2.52 -4.42
C VAL A 106 -9.28 3.23 -4.41
N GLN A 107 -8.89 3.85 -5.53
CA GLN A 107 -7.65 4.63 -5.62
C GLN A 107 -7.59 5.75 -4.58
N ALA A 108 -8.69 6.48 -4.39
CA ALA A 108 -8.76 7.54 -3.39
C ALA A 108 -8.53 7.00 -1.97
N GLY A 109 -9.16 5.87 -1.62
CA GLY A 109 -8.93 5.19 -0.34
C GLY A 109 -7.45 4.81 -0.15
N ILE A 110 -6.84 4.20 -1.15
CA ILE A 110 -5.42 3.83 -1.14
C ILE A 110 -4.54 5.08 -0.96
N ALA A 111 -4.78 6.14 -1.72
CA ALA A 111 -4.00 7.37 -1.64
C ALA A 111 -4.04 7.99 -0.24
N HIS A 112 -5.22 8.03 0.39
CA HIS A 112 -5.38 8.52 1.76
C HIS A 112 -4.73 7.60 2.79
N GLY A 113 -4.85 6.27 2.63
CA GLY A 113 -4.21 5.29 3.52
C GLY A 113 -2.68 5.38 3.53
N VAL A 114 -2.06 5.63 2.35
CA VAL A 114 -0.62 5.89 2.26
C VAL A 114 -0.21 7.11 3.09
N LEU A 115 -0.97 8.21 2.99
CA LEU A 115 -0.69 9.42 3.77
C LEU A 115 -0.96 9.23 5.27
N ASP A 116 -1.94 8.40 5.62
CA ASP A 116 -2.19 8.04 7.02
C ASP A 116 -1.01 7.26 7.61
N ALA A 117 -0.40 6.35 6.84
CA ALA A 117 0.81 5.64 7.28
C ALA A 117 2.01 6.60 7.50
N VAL A 118 2.16 7.62 6.66
CA VAL A 118 3.15 8.68 6.88
C VAL A 118 2.81 9.52 8.11
N ARG A 119 1.54 9.87 8.31
CA ARG A 119 1.07 10.64 9.47
C ARG A 119 1.22 9.88 10.78
N ALA A 120 0.95 8.58 10.77
CA ALA A 120 1.11 7.69 11.92
C ALA A 120 2.58 7.42 12.26
N GLY A 121 3.51 7.65 11.31
CA GLY A 121 4.94 7.39 11.49
C GLY A 121 5.36 5.97 11.08
N ASP A 122 4.43 5.14 10.60
CA ASP A 122 4.75 3.82 10.03
C ASP A 122 5.73 3.99 8.85
N ILE A 123 5.52 5.00 8.00
CA ILE A 123 6.51 5.48 7.03
C ILE A 123 7.16 6.76 7.58
N PRO A 124 8.49 6.78 7.80
CA PRO A 124 9.14 8.00 8.25
C PRO A 124 8.98 9.13 7.23
N LYS A 125 8.45 10.29 7.65
CA LYS A 125 8.18 11.43 6.77
C LYS A 125 9.39 11.84 5.92
N LYS A 126 10.60 11.77 6.46
CA LYS A 126 11.84 12.08 5.75
C LYS A 126 12.15 11.11 4.61
N LYS A 127 11.61 9.88 4.67
CA LYS A 127 11.77 8.82 3.67
C LYS A 127 10.69 8.81 2.60
N ALA A 128 9.61 9.57 2.76
CA ALA A 128 8.46 9.51 1.87
C ALA A 128 8.77 9.83 0.40
N ASN A 129 9.85 10.58 0.12
CA ASN A 129 10.29 10.85 -1.25
C ASN A 129 11.27 9.80 -1.80
N ASP A 130 11.91 9.02 -0.92
CA ASP A 130 12.94 8.05 -1.30
C ASP A 130 12.39 6.65 -1.46
N LEU A 131 11.18 6.38 -0.97
CA LEU A 131 10.51 5.10 -1.03
C LEU A 131 9.51 5.03 -2.18
N GLY A 132 9.32 3.81 -2.69
CA GLY A 132 8.24 3.46 -3.61
C GLY A 132 7.44 2.28 -3.09
N ILE A 133 6.17 2.21 -3.48
CA ILE A 133 5.24 1.13 -3.16
C ILE A 133 4.68 0.55 -4.45
N ILE A 134 4.79 -0.76 -4.62
CA ILE A 134 4.00 -1.52 -5.58
C ILE A 134 2.84 -2.09 -4.81
N TYR A 135 1.62 -1.78 -5.22
CA TYR A 135 0.39 -2.09 -4.52
C TYR A 135 -0.51 -2.95 -5.40
N SER A 136 -0.58 -4.24 -5.11
CA SER A 136 -1.50 -5.16 -5.76
C SER A 136 -2.89 -4.97 -5.16
N VAL A 137 -3.85 -4.50 -5.99
CA VAL A 137 -5.20 -4.19 -5.54
C VAL A 137 -6.18 -5.25 -5.97
N TRP A 138 -7.01 -5.69 -5.01
CA TRP A 138 -8.19 -6.50 -5.26
C TRP A 138 -9.44 -5.64 -5.07
N LEU A 139 -10.31 -5.64 -6.07
CA LEU A 139 -11.70 -5.18 -5.96
C LEU A 139 -12.57 -6.32 -6.46
N ASP A 140 -13.49 -6.80 -5.62
CA ASP A 140 -14.31 -7.96 -5.98
C ASP A 140 -15.22 -7.63 -7.18
N PRO A 141 -15.16 -8.44 -8.25
CA PRO A 141 -16.04 -8.27 -9.41
C PRO A 141 -17.54 -8.34 -9.09
N VAL A 142 -17.94 -8.91 -7.96
CA VAL A 142 -19.33 -8.93 -7.48
C VAL A 142 -19.92 -7.52 -7.38
N ILE A 143 -19.10 -6.48 -7.22
CA ILE A 143 -19.53 -5.08 -7.22
C ILE A 143 -20.28 -4.69 -8.51
N LEU A 144 -20.04 -5.38 -9.62
CA LEU A 144 -20.75 -5.15 -10.88
C LEU A 144 -22.20 -5.65 -10.85
N THR A 145 -22.55 -6.54 -9.93
CA THR A 145 -23.94 -7.00 -9.72
C THR A 145 -24.77 -6.00 -8.93
N VAL A 146 -24.14 -5.10 -8.18
CA VAL A 146 -24.81 -4.06 -7.41
C VAL A 146 -25.37 -3.00 -8.37
N PRO A 147 -26.62 -2.55 -8.25
CA PRO A 147 -27.18 -1.51 -9.11
C PRO A 147 -26.39 -0.20 -9.08
N VAL A 148 -26.42 0.52 -10.20
CA VAL A 148 -25.80 1.87 -10.26
C VAL A 148 -26.50 2.78 -9.26
N GLY A 149 -25.73 3.45 -8.41
CA GLY A 149 -26.23 4.33 -7.35
C GLY A 149 -26.46 3.64 -6.00
N GLU A 150 -26.36 2.29 -5.92
CA GLU A 150 -26.49 1.55 -4.65
C GLU A 150 -25.13 1.11 -4.07
N VAL A 151 -24.04 1.32 -4.79
CA VAL A 151 -22.68 1.10 -4.26
C VAL A 151 -22.40 2.09 -3.15
N ASP A 152 -22.06 1.60 -1.98
CA ASP A 152 -21.62 2.43 -0.86
C ASP A 152 -20.15 2.86 -1.06
N HIS A 153 -19.99 3.94 -1.83
CA HIS A 153 -18.67 4.48 -2.12
C HIS A 153 -17.94 5.00 -0.88
N ALA A 154 -18.67 5.45 0.15
CA ALA A 154 -18.08 5.93 1.40
C ALA A 154 -17.46 4.77 2.19
N ALA A 155 -18.20 3.68 2.36
CA ALA A 155 -17.69 2.46 3.00
C ALA A 155 -16.53 1.85 2.21
N LEU A 156 -16.66 1.73 0.89
CA LEU A 156 -15.61 1.21 0.02
C LEU A 156 -14.31 2.03 0.11
N PHE A 157 -14.42 3.36 0.16
CA PHE A 157 -13.27 4.25 0.39
C PHE A 157 -12.61 3.97 1.75
N GLN A 158 -13.39 3.89 2.83
CA GLN A 158 -12.84 3.68 4.17
C GLN A 158 -12.16 2.32 4.32
N ILE A 159 -12.76 1.25 3.79
CA ILE A 159 -12.16 -0.09 3.80
C ILE A 159 -10.81 -0.10 3.09
N ASN A 160 -10.71 0.49 1.90
CA ASN A 160 -9.44 0.57 1.18
C ASN A 160 -8.41 1.45 1.89
N ARG A 161 -8.83 2.54 2.54
CA ARG A 161 -7.98 3.40 3.35
C ARG A 161 -7.42 2.66 4.56
N GLU A 162 -8.26 1.94 5.28
CA GLU A 162 -7.88 1.14 6.44
C GLU A 162 -6.95 -0.02 6.06
N ALA A 163 -7.31 -0.78 5.02
CA ALA A 163 -6.50 -1.87 4.52
C ALA A 163 -5.10 -1.40 4.08
N THR A 164 -5.02 -0.22 3.47
CA THR A 164 -3.74 0.38 3.06
C THR A 164 -2.88 0.76 4.25
N LEU A 165 -3.44 1.39 5.28
CA LEU A 165 -2.72 1.69 6.52
C LEU A 165 -2.23 0.41 7.20
N LYS A 166 -3.10 -0.60 7.29
CA LYS A 166 -2.81 -1.90 7.91
C LYS A 166 -1.69 -2.64 7.20
N VAL A 167 -1.74 -2.75 5.87
CA VAL A 167 -0.73 -3.48 5.09
C VAL A 167 0.63 -2.79 5.14
N ILE A 168 0.68 -1.45 5.08
CA ILE A 168 1.92 -0.69 5.19
C ILE A 168 2.54 -0.89 6.58
N ARG A 169 1.74 -0.84 7.64
CA ARG A 169 2.20 -1.08 9.02
C ARG A 169 2.81 -2.47 9.16
N LYS A 170 2.11 -3.52 8.71
CA LYS A 170 2.62 -4.89 8.72
C LYS A 170 3.94 -5.02 7.96
N ALA A 171 4.02 -4.48 6.75
CA ALA A 171 5.24 -4.51 5.95
C ALA A 171 6.41 -3.79 6.65
N MET A 172 6.16 -2.60 7.22
CA MET A 172 7.21 -1.81 7.85
C MET A 172 7.72 -2.43 9.16
N ASN A 173 6.88 -3.20 9.85
CA ASN A 173 7.23 -3.91 11.09
C ASN A 173 7.69 -5.36 10.86
N ASN A 174 7.63 -5.90 9.62
CA ASN A 174 7.79 -7.32 9.29
C ASN A 174 6.82 -8.21 10.10
N GLU A 175 5.54 -7.85 10.07
CA GLU A 175 4.48 -8.58 10.78
C GLU A 175 3.67 -9.46 9.81
N PRO A 176 3.33 -10.70 10.22
CA PRO A 176 3.81 -11.37 11.42
C PRO A 176 5.29 -11.77 11.32
N ASP A 177 5.97 -11.89 12.45
CA ASP A 177 7.34 -12.39 12.48
C ASP A 177 7.39 -13.92 12.31
N ILE A 178 8.60 -14.46 12.11
CA ILE A 178 8.79 -15.90 11.85
C ILE A 178 8.38 -16.75 13.04
N ASP A 179 8.61 -16.30 14.26
CA ASP A 179 8.32 -17.08 15.45
C ASP A 179 6.79 -17.23 15.59
N TRP A 180 6.04 -16.14 15.40
CA TRP A 180 4.58 -16.19 15.36
C TRP A 180 4.05 -17.14 14.28
N LEU A 181 4.63 -17.09 13.06
CA LEU A 181 4.21 -17.96 11.96
C LEU A 181 4.41 -19.45 12.30
N LEU A 182 5.58 -19.81 12.86
CA LEU A 182 5.86 -21.18 13.26
C LEU A 182 4.96 -21.68 14.38
N GLU A 183 4.60 -20.80 15.33
CA GLU A 183 3.70 -21.14 16.43
C GLU A 183 2.23 -21.28 16.00
N ASN A 184 1.84 -20.65 14.90
CA ASN A 184 0.44 -20.54 14.50
C ASN A 184 0.10 -21.21 13.17
N GLN A 185 1.07 -21.83 12.46
CA GLN A 185 0.85 -22.45 11.15
C GLN A 185 -0.31 -23.47 11.13
N ASP A 186 -0.50 -24.21 12.22
CA ASP A 186 -1.55 -25.22 12.34
C ASP A 186 -2.87 -24.67 12.99
N LYS A 187 -2.87 -23.39 13.39
CA LYS A 187 -3.99 -22.74 14.07
C LYS A 187 -4.78 -21.81 13.15
N VAL A 188 -4.19 -21.41 12.03
CA VAL A 188 -4.82 -20.52 11.06
C VAL A 188 -5.04 -21.27 9.75
N THR A 189 -6.21 -21.04 9.14
CA THR A 189 -6.60 -21.69 7.89
C THR A 189 -6.93 -20.61 6.87
N HIS A 190 -6.43 -20.77 5.65
CA HIS A 190 -6.78 -19.90 4.54
C HIS A 190 -8.27 -20.03 4.22
N TYR A 191 -8.96 -18.91 4.03
CA TYR A 191 -10.42 -18.87 3.83
C TYR A 191 -10.90 -19.84 2.73
N PHE A 192 -10.33 -19.78 1.53
CA PHE A 192 -10.71 -20.69 0.45
C PHE A 192 -10.37 -22.16 0.74
N HIS A 193 -9.32 -22.43 1.52
CA HIS A 193 -9.06 -23.80 1.96
C HIS A 193 -10.16 -24.29 2.89
N GLN A 194 -10.63 -23.44 3.80
CA GLN A 194 -11.76 -23.79 4.67
C GLN A 194 -13.03 -24.07 3.87
N LEU A 195 -13.38 -23.21 2.88
CA LEU A 195 -14.52 -23.46 2.00
C LEU A 195 -14.41 -24.81 1.26
N GLY A 196 -13.19 -25.18 0.83
CA GLY A 196 -12.94 -26.50 0.21
C GLY A 196 -13.15 -27.65 1.19
N LEU A 197 -12.69 -27.52 2.44
CA LEU A 197 -12.92 -28.53 3.48
C LEU A 197 -14.42 -28.69 3.79
N ASP A 198 -15.18 -27.60 3.72
CA ASP A 198 -16.62 -27.55 3.98
C ASP A 198 -17.47 -27.98 2.76
N GLY A 199 -16.82 -28.34 1.65
CA GLY A 199 -17.50 -28.78 0.40
C GLY A 199 -18.25 -27.66 -0.32
N GLN A 200 -17.78 -26.40 -0.18
CA GLN A 200 -18.39 -25.21 -0.78
C GLN A 200 -17.65 -24.71 -2.02
N LEU A 201 -16.54 -25.35 -2.40
CA LEU A 201 -15.78 -25.11 -3.62
C LEU A 201 -15.86 -26.31 -4.58
#